data_63d26f01d65e661a3bacab7dd37a1ce5
#
_entry.id   63d26f01d65e661a3bacab7dd37a1ce5
#
_cell.length_a   1.000
_cell.length_b   1.000
_cell.length_c   1.000
_cell.angle_alpha   90.00
_cell.angle_beta   90.00
_cell.angle_gamma   90.00
#
_symmetry.space_group_name_H-M   'P 1'
#
loop_
_entity.id
_entity.type
_entity.pdbx_description
1 polymer ?
#
loop_
_entity_poly.entity_id
_entity_poly.type
_entity_poly.pdbx_seq_one_letter_code
_entity_poly.pdbx_strand_id
1 'polypeptide(L)'
;HLYNSNEYVIFNPDIRYVDGYPGESCYNCLMPGITMMIAKGYINEKGIGAQGHSWGGYQVAYLATRTNLFSAIESGAPVVNMFSAYGGIRWGSGMARSFQYEHTQSRLGATPWSSPLRYLENSPLFTMDKVQTPILIMHNDADGHVPWYQGIEYFVAMKRLGKPCW
;
A
#
# COMPACT_ATOMS: atom_id res chain seq x y z
N HIS A 1 7.08 -22.52 -6.25
CA HIS A 1 7.38 -21.13 -6.37
C HIS A 1 8.44 -20.66 -5.38
N LEU A 2 9.14 -19.55 -5.64
CA LEU A 2 10.36 -19.13 -4.94
C LEU A 2 10.22 -19.16 -3.41
N TYR A 3 9.19 -18.54 -2.86
CA TYR A 3 9.01 -18.48 -1.40
C TYR A 3 8.71 -19.85 -0.79
N ASN A 4 7.76 -20.59 -1.34
CA ASN A 4 7.40 -21.91 -0.79
C ASN A 4 8.55 -22.91 -0.87
N SER A 5 9.40 -22.86 -1.92
CA SER A 5 10.59 -23.71 -2.03
C SER A 5 11.71 -23.33 -1.05
N ASN A 6 11.57 -22.20 -0.36
CA ASN A 6 12.46 -21.74 0.71
C ASN A 6 11.74 -21.71 2.08
N GLU A 7 10.77 -22.59 2.28
CA GLU A 7 10.08 -22.84 3.55
C GLU A 7 9.21 -21.67 4.06
N TYR A 8 8.87 -20.69 3.18
CA TYR A 8 7.93 -19.64 3.55
C TYR A 8 6.49 -20.08 3.37
N VAL A 9 5.64 -19.69 4.31
CA VAL A 9 4.19 -19.77 4.16
C VAL A 9 3.71 -18.52 3.46
N ILE A 10 2.95 -18.68 2.38
CA ILE A 10 2.34 -17.55 1.65
C ILE A 10 0.89 -17.45 2.04
N PHE A 11 0.49 -16.25 2.48
CA PHE A 11 -0.89 -15.89 2.76
C PHE A 11 -1.32 -14.76 1.83
N ASN A 12 -2.21 -15.05 0.90
CA ASN A 12 -2.73 -14.11 -0.09
C ASN A 12 -4.26 -14.17 -0.11
N PRO A 13 -4.94 -13.46 0.80
CA PRO A 13 -6.39 -13.46 0.89
C PRO A 13 -7.01 -12.48 -0.11
N ASP A 14 -8.28 -12.71 -0.45
CA ASP A 14 -9.10 -11.73 -1.12
C ASP A 14 -9.46 -10.58 -0.19
N ILE A 15 -9.50 -9.36 -0.74
CA ILE A 15 -9.90 -8.16 -0.01
C ILE A 15 -11.36 -7.80 -0.36
N ARG A 16 -12.21 -7.83 0.63
CA ARG A 16 -13.59 -7.35 0.51
C ARG A 16 -13.63 -5.86 0.82
N TYR A 17 -13.82 -5.05 -0.22
CA TYR A 17 -13.78 -3.60 -0.10
C TYR A 17 -15.11 -3.01 0.36
N VAL A 18 -15.00 -2.00 1.21
CA VAL A 18 -16.05 -1.02 1.51
C VAL A 18 -15.71 0.27 0.78
N ASP A 19 -16.64 0.79 -0.02
CA ASP A 19 -16.43 2.00 -0.80
C ASP A 19 -16.09 3.19 0.12
N GLY A 20 -15.09 3.93 -0.27
CA GLY A 20 -14.55 5.03 0.53
C GLY A 20 -13.41 4.65 1.49
N TYR A 21 -13.22 3.35 1.77
CA TYR A 21 -12.30 2.87 2.79
C TYR A 21 -11.37 1.73 2.31
N PRO A 22 -10.67 1.90 1.17
CA PRO A 22 -9.87 0.81 0.61
C PRO A 22 -8.72 0.36 1.51
N GLY A 23 -8.06 1.29 2.20
CA GLY A 23 -6.96 0.95 3.11
C GLY A 23 -7.43 0.19 4.34
N GLU A 24 -8.50 0.66 4.97
CA GLU A 24 -9.12 -0.01 6.12
C GLU A 24 -9.68 -1.37 5.74
N SER A 25 -10.28 -1.49 4.56
CA SER A 25 -10.77 -2.77 4.02
C SER A 25 -9.64 -3.79 3.91
N CYS A 26 -8.48 -3.39 3.40
CA CYS A 26 -7.30 -4.24 3.36
C CYS A 26 -6.86 -4.68 4.78
N TYR A 27 -6.75 -3.74 5.70
CA TYR A 27 -6.38 -4.02 7.08
C TYR A 27 -7.35 -5.03 7.74
N ASN A 28 -8.65 -4.79 7.62
CA ASN A 28 -9.69 -5.62 8.23
C ASN A 28 -9.79 -7.03 7.63
N CYS A 29 -9.36 -7.23 6.38
CA CYS A 29 -9.30 -8.57 5.77
C CYS A 29 -8.01 -9.31 6.14
N LEU A 30 -6.87 -8.62 6.18
CA LEU A 30 -5.56 -9.24 6.41
C LEU A 30 -5.31 -9.58 7.87
N MET A 31 -5.57 -8.64 8.78
CA MET A 31 -5.17 -8.80 10.18
C MET A 31 -5.80 -10.01 10.88
N PRO A 32 -7.11 -10.29 10.75
CA PRO A 32 -7.69 -11.48 11.35
C PRO A 32 -7.08 -12.78 10.81
N GLY A 33 -6.81 -12.84 9.50
CA GLY A 33 -6.19 -14.01 8.88
C GLY A 33 -4.77 -14.24 9.37
N ILE A 34 -3.94 -13.20 9.46
CA ILE A 34 -2.58 -13.29 10.00
C ILE A 34 -2.62 -13.74 11.47
N THR A 35 -3.49 -13.14 12.28
CA THR A 35 -3.66 -13.51 13.69
C THR A 35 -4.06 -14.99 13.82
N MET A 36 -4.98 -15.47 13.00
CA MET A 36 -5.37 -16.88 12.96
C MET A 36 -4.18 -17.79 12.59
N MET A 37 -3.36 -17.38 11.62
CA MET A 37 -2.18 -18.15 11.20
C MET A 37 -1.13 -18.22 12.32
N ILE A 38 -0.89 -17.12 13.02
CA ILE A 38 0.00 -17.07 14.20
C ILE A 38 -0.52 -18.03 15.29
N ALA A 39 -1.82 -17.99 15.57
CA ALA A 39 -2.44 -18.84 16.59
C ALA A 39 -2.32 -20.36 16.32
N LYS A 40 -2.04 -20.76 15.05
CA LYS A 40 -1.74 -22.16 14.70
C LYS A 40 -0.37 -22.64 15.21
N GLY A 41 0.51 -21.73 15.64
CA GLY A 41 1.75 -22.06 16.34
C GLY A 41 2.93 -22.50 15.46
N TYR A 42 2.83 -22.47 14.13
CA TYR A 42 3.93 -22.82 13.23
C TYR A 42 4.52 -21.61 12.48
N ILE A 43 3.96 -20.41 12.72
CA ILE A 43 4.46 -19.17 12.11
C ILE A 43 5.46 -18.50 13.05
N ASN A 44 6.60 -18.14 12.50
CA ASN A 44 7.54 -17.26 13.20
C ASN A 44 7.02 -15.80 13.17
N GLU A 45 6.45 -15.36 14.27
CA GLU A 45 5.89 -14.01 14.40
C GLU A 45 6.89 -12.89 14.12
N LYS A 46 8.18 -13.14 14.41
CA LYS A 46 9.27 -12.18 14.15
C LYS A 46 9.79 -12.22 12.70
N GLY A 47 9.27 -13.12 11.89
CA GLY A 47 9.66 -13.33 10.49
C GLY A 47 8.54 -13.07 9.49
N ILE A 48 7.50 -12.33 9.87
CA ILE A 48 6.38 -11.99 8.97
C ILE A 48 6.77 -10.80 8.11
N GLY A 49 6.84 -11.01 6.79
CA GLY A 49 7.00 -9.93 5.80
C GLY A 49 5.72 -9.66 5.03
N ALA A 50 5.63 -8.48 4.43
CA ALA A 50 4.58 -8.15 3.47
C ALA A 50 5.18 -7.68 2.15
N GLN A 51 4.53 -8.05 1.05
CA GLN A 51 4.93 -7.65 -0.29
C GLN A 51 3.70 -7.28 -1.10
N GLY A 52 3.79 -6.18 -1.86
CA GLY A 52 2.71 -5.77 -2.73
C GLY A 52 3.18 -4.91 -3.89
N HIS A 53 2.59 -5.13 -5.06
CA HIS A 53 2.87 -4.37 -6.27
C HIS A 53 1.67 -3.54 -6.70
N SER A 54 1.89 -2.32 -7.22
CA SER A 54 0.84 -1.42 -7.73
C SER A 54 -0.18 -1.09 -6.64
N TRP A 55 -1.44 -1.50 -6.80
CA TRP A 55 -2.44 -1.37 -5.73
C TRP A 55 -2.08 -2.16 -4.47
N GLY A 56 -1.42 -3.31 -4.63
CA GLY A 56 -0.81 -4.05 -3.51
C GLY A 56 0.31 -3.26 -2.83
N GLY A 57 1.09 -2.49 -3.58
CA GLY A 57 2.09 -1.55 -3.05
C GLY A 57 1.46 -0.46 -2.16
N TYR A 58 0.32 0.08 -2.58
CA TYR A 58 -0.51 0.95 -1.75
C TYR A 58 -0.97 0.25 -0.46
N GLN A 59 -1.49 -0.97 -0.59
CA GLN A 59 -2.02 -1.73 0.55
C GLN A 59 -0.96 -1.96 1.61
N VAL A 60 0.24 -2.41 1.24
CA VAL A 60 1.31 -2.64 2.21
C VAL A 60 1.87 -1.34 2.78
N ALA A 61 1.89 -0.25 2.00
CA ALA A 61 2.25 1.07 2.51
C ALA A 61 1.23 1.58 3.54
N TYR A 62 -0.06 1.37 3.30
CA TYR A 62 -1.12 1.70 4.26
C TYR A 62 -1.00 0.87 5.53
N LEU A 63 -0.79 -0.46 5.41
CA LEU A 63 -0.60 -1.35 6.55
C LEU A 63 0.57 -0.94 7.42
N ALA A 64 1.70 -0.52 6.82
CA ALA A 64 2.87 -0.04 7.54
C ALA A 64 2.57 1.14 8.48
N THR A 65 1.55 1.95 8.16
CA THR A 65 1.12 3.07 9.02
C THR A 65 0.12 2.66 10.11
N ARG A 66 -0.38 1.41 10.07
CA ARG A 66 -1.45 0.91 10.97
C ARG A 66 -0.99 -0.19 11.91
N THR A 67 0.09 -0.89 11.58
CA THR A 67 0.60 -1.99 12.39
C THR A 67 2.11 -2.11 12.28
N ASN A 68 2.76 -2.57 13.35
CA ASN A 68 4.18 -2.87 13.41
C ASN A 68 4.44 -4.39 13.37
N LEU A 69 3.47 -5.16 12.90
CA LEU A 69 3.54 -6.62 12.86
C LEU A 69 4.63 -7.14 11.90
N PHE A 70 4.87 -6.42 10.81
CA PHE A 70 5.78 -6.88 9.76
C PHE A 70 7.23 -6.54 10.10
N SER A 71 8.13 -7.53 9.92
CA SER A 71 9.58 -7.36 10.10
C SER A 71 10.22 -6.61 8.93
N ALA A 72 9.64 -6.72 7.75
CA ALA A 72 10.04 -5.98 6.55
C ALA A 72 8.88 -5.92 5.56
N ILE A 73 8.85 -4.86 4.74
CA ILE A 73 7.85 -4.67 3.69
C ILE A 73 8.57 -4.36 2.37
N GLU A 74 8.11 -5.00 1.29
CA GLU A 74 8.41 -4.58 -0.09
C GLU A 74 7.18 -3.92 -0.68
N SER A 75 7.35 -2.70 -1.21
CA SER A 75 6.28 -1.87 -1.78
C SER A 75 6.67 -1.47 -3.21
N GLY A 76 6.19 -2.24 -4.18
CA GLY A 76 6.47 -2.07 -5.59
C GLY A 76 5.46 -1.15 -6.27
N ALA A 77 5.95 -0.16 -7.04
CA ALA A 77 5.13 0.82 -7.77
C ALA A 77 3.92 1.34 -6.94
N PRO A 78 4.15 1.78 -5.68
CA PRO A 78 3.08 2.12 -4.75
C PRO A 78 2.33 3.38 -5.15
N VAL A 79 1.08 3.47 -4.71
CA VAL A 79 0.35 4.74 -4.59
C VAL A 79 0.34 5.12 -3.11
N VAL A 80 0.83 6.31 -2.76
CA VAL A 80 0.89 6.76 -1.37
C VAL A 80 0.17 8.08 -1.10
N ASN A 81 -0.09 8.83 -2.16
CA ASN A 81 -0.80 10.11 -2.09
C ASN A 81 -1.97 10.09 -3.09
N MET A 82 -3.18 9.94 -2.58
CA MET A 82 -4.39 9.86 -3.41
C MET A 82 -4.68 11.16 -4.16
N PHE A 83 -4.23 12.32 -3.66
CA PHE A 83 -4.42 13.61 -4.33
C PHE A 83 -3.58 13.72 -5.59
N SER A 84 -2.26 13.52 -5.49
CA SER A 84 -1.38 13.60 -6.64
C SER A 84 -1.58 12.44 -7.62
N ALA A 85 -1.98 11.28 -7.11
CA ALA A 85 -2.33 10.13 -7.93
C ALA A 85 -3.64 10.36 -8.72
N TYR A 86 -4.64 10.99 -8.11
CA TYR A 86 -5.90 11.35 -8.76
C TYR A 86 -5.68 12.28 -9.97
N GLY A 87 -4.83 13.29 -9.82
CA GLY A 87 -4.46 14.22 -10.90
C GLY A 87 -3.47 13.63 -11.92
N GLY A 88 -3.04 12.38 -11.76
CA GLY A 88 -2.09 11.73 -12.63
C GLY A 88 -2.67 11.31 -13.99
N ILE A 89 -1.76 11.05 -14.93
CA ILE A 89 -2.08 10.58 -16.28
C ILE A 89 -1.37 9.24 -16.52
N ARG A 90 -2.01 8.33 -17.21
CA ARG A 90 -1.36 7.17 -17.82
C ARG A 90 -0.65 7.60 -19.09
N TRP A 91 0.63 7.83 -19.02
CA TRP A 91 1.41 8.42 -20.10
C TRP A 91 1.31 7.65 -21.42
N GLY A 92 1.25 6.33 -21.38
CA GLY A 92 1.15 5.51 -22.59
C GLY A 92 -0.18 5.67 -23.36
N SER A 93 -1.25 6.15 -22.72
CA SER A 93 -2.58 6.30 -23.32
C SER A 93 -3.12 7.73 -23.25
N GLY A 94 -2.50 8.63 -22.50
CA GLY A 94 -3.02 9.96 -22.20
C GLY A 94 -4.27 9.98 -21.32
N MET A 95 -4.64 8.84 -20.71
CA MET A 95 -5.88 8.70 -19.95
C MET A 95 -5.71 9.30 -18.54
N ALA A 96 -6.62 10.18 -18.13
CA ALA A 96 -6.69 10.67 -16.76
C ALA A 96 -7.01 9.52 -15.79
N ARG A 97 -6.46 9.59 -14.59
CA ARG A 97 -6.62 8.53 -13.58
C ARG A 97 -7.80 8.73 -12.64
N SER A 98 -8.45 9.88 -12.65
CA SER A 98 -9.54 10.27 -11.74
C SER A 98 -10.63 9.20 -11.61
N PHE A 99 -11.11 8.66 -12.71
CA PHE A 99 -12.16 7.63 -12.71
C PHE A 99 -11.78 6.37 -11.91
N GLN A 100 -10.48 6.01 -11.90
CA GLN A 100 -9.97 4.85 -11.16
C GLN A 100 -10.10 5.08 -9.65
N TYR A 101 -9.84 6.30 -9.19
CA TYR A 101 -9.93 6.62 -7.77
C TYR A 101 -11.38 6.77 -7.32
N GLU A 102 -12.23 7.36 -8.16
CA GLU A 102 -13.65 7.52 -7.83
C GLU A 102 -14.43 6.21 -7.84
N HIS A 103 -14.32 5.42 -8.91
CA HIS A 103 -15.31 4.39 -9.23
C HIS A 103 -14.78 2.97 -9.37
N THR A 104 -13.51 2.78 -9.77
CA THR A 104 -13.01 1.44 -10.08
C THR A 104 -12.11 0.87 -8.98
N GLN A 105 -10.83 0.67 -9.25
CA GLN A 105 -9.93 -0.05 -8.35
C GLN A 105 -9.83 0.57 -6.95
N SER A 106 -9.76 1.89 -6.86
CA SER A 106 -9.52 2.57 -5.57
C SER A 106 -10.79 2.80 -4.76
N ARG A 107 -11.96 2.84 -5.40
CA ARG A 107 -13.27 2.87 -4.77
C ARG A 107 -13.43 3.94 -3.68
N LEU A 108 -12.86 5.14 -3.91
CA LEU A 108 -13.05 6.24 -2.96
C LEU A 108 -14.49 6.79 -2.99
N GLY A 109 -15.21 6.56 -4.10
CA GLY A 109 -16.63 6.89 -4.21
C GLY A 109 -16.95 8.39 -4.17
N ALA A 110 -15.93 9.25 -4.33
CA ALA A 110 -16.06 10.69 -4.24
C ALA A 110 -14.88 11.38 -4.94
N THR A 111 -15.02 12.65 -5.28
CA THR A 111 -13.91 13.49 -5.74
C THR A 111 -13.12 14.09 -4.57
N PRO A 112 -11.86 14.53 -4.78
CA PRO A 112 -11.09 15.23 -3.73
C PRO A 112 -11.76 16.49 -3.19
N TRP A 113 -12.59 17.13 -3.98
CA TRP A 113 -13.31 18.37 -3.59
C TRP A 113 -14.59 18.08 -2.80
N SER A 114 -15.30 16.99 -3.13
CA SER A 114 -16.53 16.61 -2.42
C SER A 114 -16.25 15.89 -1.09
N SER A 115 -15.12 15.22 -0.96
CA SER A 115 -14.74 14.48 0.25
C SER A 115 -13.22 14.46 0.47
N PRO A 116 -12.60 15.61 0.74
CA PRO A 116 -11.15 15.74 0.87
C PRO A 116 -10.58 14.87 2.00
N LEU A 117 -11.29 14.72 3.10
CA LEU A 117 -10.84 13.89 4.22
C LEU A 117 -10.71 12.41 3.83
N ARG A 118 -11.58 11.90 2.96
CA ARG A 118 -11.50 10.53 2.46
C ARG A 118 -10.21 10.28 1.67
N TYR A 119 -9.79 11.26 0.88
CA TYR A 119 -8.50 11.20 0.17
C TYR A 119 -7.32 11.27 1.13
N LEU A 120 -7.39 12.13 2.14
CA LEU A 120 -6.36 12.26 3.17
C LEU A 120 -6.19 10.96 3.97
N GLU A 121 -7.27 10.41 4.49
CA GLU A 121 -7.28 9.21 5.33
C GLU A 121 -6.77 7.96 4.60
N ASN A 122 -7.02 7.87 3.29
CA ASN A 122 -6.56 6.78 2.45
C ASN A 122 -5.18 7.04 1.81
N SER A 123 -4.52 8.14 2.13
CA SER A 123 -3.16 8.45 1.67
C SER A 123 -2.15 8.13 2.77
N PRO A 124 -1.43 6.99 2.72
CA PRO A 124 -0.44 6.64 3.73
C PRO A 124 0.65 7.69 3.90
N LEU A 125 0.95 8.49 2.88
CA LEU A 125 1.93 9.57 2.92
C LEU A 125 1.77 10.47 4.16
N PHE A 126 0.54 10.80 4.55
CA PHE A 126 0.27 11.72 5.65
C PHE A 126 0.31 11.09 7.05
N THR A 127 0.56 9.78 7.13
CA THR A 127 0.68 9.04 8.38
C THR A 127 1.97 8.21 8.46
N MET A 128 2.96 8.52 7.62
CA MET A 128 4.25 7.82 7.57
C MET A 128 5.11 8.04 8.81
N ASP A 129 4.85 9.06 9.60
CA ASP A 129 5.45 9.25 10.92
C ASP A 129 5.24 8.04 11.85
N LYS A 130 4.16 7.28 11.66
CA LYS A 130 3.82 6.08 12.43
C LYS A 130 4.58 4.83 12.01
N VAL A 131 5.20 4.83 10.83
CA VAL A 131 5.92 3.66 10.30
C VAL A 131 7.14 3.36 11.16
N GLN A 132 7.32 2.09 11.53
CA GLN A 132 8.50 1.57 12.22
C GLN A 132 9.18 0.44 11.42
N THR A 133 8.41 -0.26 10.61
CA THR A 133 8.89 -1.37 9.78
C THR A 133 9.83 -0.88 8.69
N PRO A 134 10.98 -1.54 8.46
CA PRO A 134 11.84 -1.29 7.32
C PRO A 134 11.11 -1.55 5.99
N ILE A 135 11.26 -0.62 5.02
CA ILE A 135 10.56 -0.70 3.74
C ILE A 135 11.53 -0.63 2.57
N LEU A 136 11.42 -1.60 1.66
CA LEU A 136 12.01 -1.55 0.34
C LEU A 136 10.99 -0.97 -0.64
N ILE A 137 11.31 0.18 -1.23
CA ILE A 137 10.47 0.84 -2.24
C ILE A 137 11.07 0.55 -3.61
N MET A 138 10.27 -0.04 -4.50
CA MET A 138 10.67 -0.31 -5.88
C MET A 138 9.77 0.46 -6.83
N HIS A 139 10.33 1.32 -7.68
CA HIS A 139 9.57 2.05 -8.68
C HIS A 139 10.44 2.37 -9.89
N ASN A 140 9.94 2.07 -11.07
CA ASN A 140 10.64 2.34 -12.32
C ASN A 140 10.26 3.71 -12.86
N ASP A 141 11.21 4.43 -13.42
CA ASP A 141 11.03 5.77 -14.01
C ASP A 141 10.20 5.78 -15.31
N ALA A 142 10.11 4.62 -15.96
CA ALA A 142 9.31 4.42 -17.16
C ALA A 142 7.94 3.77 -16.88
N ASP A 143 7.47 3.78 -15.63
CA ASP A 143 6.14 3.24 -15.29
C ASP A 143 5.04 4.13 -15.89
N GLY A 144 4.38 3.62 -16.93
CA GLY A 144 3.29 4.32 -17.61
C GLY A 144 1.92 4.22 -16.93
N HIS A 145 1.82 3.45 -15.82
CA HIS A 145 0.56 3.18 -15.11
C HIS A 145 0.49 3.88 -13.76
N VAL A 146 1.46 3.65 -12.89
CA VAL A 146 1.58 4.37 -11.62
C VAL A 146 2.62 5.45 -11.77
N PRO A 147 2.25 6.72 -11.61
CA PRO A 147 3.22 7.80 -11.75
C PRO A 147 4.41 7.59 -10.80
N TRP A 148 5.62 7.56 -11.34
CA TRP A 148 6.85 7.27 -10.60
C TRP A 148 7.13 8.27 -9.47
N TYR A 149 6.60 9.47 -9.54
CA TYR A 149 6.69 10.42 -8.43
C TYR A 149 5.99 9.97 -7.16
N GLN A 150 5.05 9.01 -7.22
CA GLN A 150 4.48 8.38 -6.03
C GLN A 150 5.56 7.66 -5.20
N GLY A 151 6.48 6.97 -5.87
CA GLY A 151 7.65 6.36 -5.22
C GLY A 151 8.59 7.41 -4.64
N ILE A 152 8.79 8.53 -5.33
CA ILE A 152 9.61 9.66 -4.83
C ILE A 152 8.97 10.29 -3.59
N GLU A 153 7.67 10.59 -3.62
CA GLU A 153 6.94 11.14 -2.47
C GLU A 153 7.11 10.21 -1.25
N TYR A 154 6.98 8.89 -1.47
CA TYR A 154 7.17 7.89 -0.42
C TYR A 154 8.58 7.93 0.16
N PHE A 155 9.58 7.78 -0.70
CA PHE A 155 10.98 7.73 -0.28
C PHE A 155 11.41 9.01 0.45
N VAL A 156 11.07 10.18 -0.11
CA VAL A 156 11.42 11.47 0.48
C VAL A 156 10.76 11.64 1.86
N ALA A 157 9.49 11.29 2.01
CA ALA A 157 8.79 11.34 3.29
C ALA A 157 9.46 10.42 4.33
N MET A 158 9.75 9.17 3.97
CA MET A 158 10.42 8.21 4.86
C MET A 158 11.80 8.72 5.29
N LYS A 159 12.62 9.21 4.35
CA LYS A 159 13.95 9.78 4.66
C LYS A 159 13.85 11.03 5.53
N ARG A 160 12.91 11.92 5.25
CA ARG A 160 12.70 13.15 6.05
C ARG A 160 12.29 12.85 7.48
N LEU A 161 11.54 11.77 7.69
CA LEU A 161 11.09 11.30 8.99
C LEU A 161 12.11 10.38 9.69
N GLY A 162 13.29 10.16 9.10
CA GLY A 162 14.33 9.28 9.66
C GLY A 162 13.92 7.80 9.72
N LYS A 163 12.99 7.38 8.85
CA LYS A 163 12.49 6.00 8.81
C LYS A 163 13.40 5.12 7.94
N PRO A 164 13.57 3.82 8.30
CA PRO A 164 14.39 2.90 7.51
C PRO A 164 13.71 2.59 6.18
N CYS A 165 14.33 3.01 5.06
CA CYS A 165 13.86 2.71 3.71
C CYS A 165 14.98 2.73 2.67
N TRP A 166 14.81 1.96 1.64
CA TRP A 166 15.67 1.80 0.48
C TRP A 166 14.86 1.89 -0.80
#